data_5256362892967b6641f431478036c00f
#
_entry.id   5256362892967b6641f431478036c00f
#
_cell.length_a   1.000
_cell.length_b   1.000
_cell.length_c   1.000
_cell.angle_alpha   90.00
_cell.angle_beta   90.00
_cell.angle_gamma   90.00
#
_symmetry.space_group_name_H-M   'P 1'
#
loop_
_entity.id
_entity.type
_entity.pdbx_description
1 polymer ?
#
loop_
_entity_poly.entity_id
_entity_poly.type
_entity_poly.pdbx_seq_one_letter_code
_entity_poly.pdbx_strand_id
1 'polypeptide(L)'
;MNMGYAMHNEVSRERAKAKTAVIFNIERHALHDGPGIRTLVFFKGCTLRCLWCSNPEGQAVLAELLYRAKDCVSCMRCAEACPAGAVSPASVDSSPGVRPSRDRVLLVEAKSVVTDRTLCTVCGACVPVCPTGARTIAGRTMTALEALDAVLKDEVFYRNSGGGVTASGGEPLLRPVFVRELFEMAGAHGIHRAIETCGHVPWESVETVLPFTDLFLYDLKHMDPGVHLRFTAMGNSLILDNLGRLDESGAEIVVRVPLIPAFNDRVGDVRAIARFTMSLKSRPGIELLPYHVLGRSKYHHLEKEYPMEGHGLLPMETLERLVSAAREINPNTTLEI
;
A
#
# COMPACT_ATOMS: atom_id res chain seq x y z
N MET A 1 -5.01 40.27 24.55
CA MET A 1 -5.26 38.96 25.17
C MET A 1 -5.71 37.89 24.14
N ASN A 2 -5.16 37.82 22.91
CA ASN A 2 -5.67 36.84 21.90
C ASN A 2 -4.62 35.99 21.18
N MET A 3 -3.32 36.17 21.41
CA MET A 3 -2.29 35.36 20.77
C MET A 3 -2.09 33.98 21.44
N GLY A 4 -2.23 33.89 22.77
CA GLY A 4 -2.07 32.63 23.47
C GLY A 4 -3.19 31.60 23.21
N TYR A 5 -4.42 32.06 22.96
CA TYR A 5 -5.56 31.19 22.68
C TYR A 5 -5.51 30.61 21.26
N ALA A 6 -5.00 31.37 20.29
CA ALA A 6 -4.81 30.90 18.91
C ALA A 6 -3.69 29.82 18.82
N MET A 7 -2.55 30.06 19.45
CA MET A 7 -1.45 29.09 19.51
C MET A 7 -1.83 27.78 20.25
N HIS A 8 -2.59 27.90 21.35
CA HIS A 8 -3.06 26.71 22.07
C HIS A 8 -4.05 25.87 21.24
N ASN A 9 -4.90 26.51 20.45
CA ASN A 9 -5.80 25.85 19.53
C ASN A 9 -5.09 25.19 18.31
N GLU A 10 -4.04 25.82 17.79
CA GLU A 10 -3.23 25.22 16.71
C GLU A 10 -2.45 24.01 17.19
N VAL A 11 -1.75 24.10 18.32
CA VAL A 11 -1.01 22.97 18.93
C VAL A 11 -1.97 21.84 19.31
N SER A 12 -3.18 22.15 19.80
CA SER A 12 -4.19 21.14 20.11
C SER A 12 -4.77 20.48 18.85
N ARG A 13 -4.95 21.25 17.76
CA ARG A 13 -5.38 20.73 16.45
C ARG A 13 -4.28 19.90 15.78
N GLU A 14 -3.02 20.28 15.88
CA GLU A 14 -1.88 19.48 15.37
C GLU A 14 -1.70 18.18 16.16
N ARG A 15 -1.82 18.24 17.50
CA ARG A 15 -1.83 17.03 18.37
C ARG A 15 -3.01 16.12 18.07
N ALA A 16 -4.19 16.65 17.78
CA ALA A 16 -5.35 15.86 17.38
C ALA A 16 -5.17 15.24 15.99
N LYS A 17 -4.56 15.98 15.03
CA LYS A 17 -4.20 15.46 13.69
C LYS A 17 -3.12 14.39 13.76
N ALA A 18 -2.17 14.46 14.68
CA ALA A 18 -1.13 13.46 14.90
C ALA A 18 -1.71 12.12 15.41
N LYS A 19 -2.90 12.15 16.02
CA LYS A 19 -3.58 10.98 16.59
C LYS A 19 -4.55 10.29 15.63
N THR A 20 -4.69 10.77 14.41
CA THR A 20 -5.56 10.17 13.39
C THR A 20 -4.77 9.83 12.14
N ALA A 21 -5.23 8.80 11.44
CA ALA A 21 -4.72 8.43 10.11
C ALA A 21 -5.87 8.26 9.13
N VAL A 22 -5.57 8.40 7.84
CA VAL A 22 -6.52 8.02 6.79
C VAL A 22 -6.23 6.57 6.46
N ILE A 23 -7.21 5.70 6.74
CA ILE A 23 -7.17 4.26 6.49
C ILE A 23 -8.07 3.98 5.28
N PHE A 24 -7.53 3.32 4.25
CA PHE A 24 -8.34 3.04 3.06
C PHE A 24 -8.94 1.64 3.05
N ASN A 25 -8.37 0.71 3.80
CA ASN A 25 -8.91 -0.63 3.98
C ASN A 25 -8.50 -1.21 5.34
N ILE A 26 -9.34 -2.10 5.86
CA ILE A 26 -8.98 -3.04 6.94
C ILE A 26 -9.35 -4.41 6.43
N GLU A 27 -8.34 -5.22 6.13
CA GLU A 27 -8.49 -6.57 5.62
C GLU A 27 -8.33 -7.58 6.75
N ARG A 28 -9.33 -8.43 6.91
CA ARG A 28 -9.36 -9.44 7.96
C ARG A 28 -8.99 -10.80 7.38
N HIS A 29 -8.42 -11.67 8.20
CA HIS A 29 -8.06 -13.05 7.86
C HIS A 29 -6.99 -13.17 6.74
N ALA A 30 -6.07 -12.20 6.64
CA ALA A 30 -4.92 -12.29 5.76
C ALA A 30 -3.92 -13.36 6.24
N LEU A 31 -3.22 -14.01 5.30
CA LEU A 31 -2.33 -15.14 5.55
C LEU A 31 -0.86 -14.90 5.14
N HIS A 32 -0.59 -13.84 4.38
CA HIS A 32 0.71 -13.62 3.72
C HIS A 32 1.50 -12.41 4.26
N ASP A 33 0.99 -11.71 5.28
CA ASP A 33 1.57 -10.46 5.76
C ASP A 33 2.13 -10.58 7.19
N GLY A 34 2.87 -11.66 7.41
CA GLY A 34 3.49 -12.06 8.66
C GLY A 34 2.92 -13.37 9.21
N PRO A 35 3.34 -13.83 10.41
CA PRO A 35 2.95 -15.12 10.95
C PRO A 35 1.45 -15.19 11.28
N GLY A 36 0.87 -16.36 11.03
CA GLY A 36 -0.51 -16.69 11.39
C GLY A 36 -1.58 -15.91 10.64
N ILE A 37 -2.81 -15.94 11.16
CA ILE A 37 -3.94 -15.18 10.61
C ILE A 37 -3.86 -13.74 11.10
N ARG A 38 -4.01 -12.75 10.19
CA ARG A 38 -3.78 -11.35 10.52
C ARG A 38 -4.91 -10.43 10.08
N THR A 39 -5.02 -9.31 10.77
CA THR A 39 -5.79 -8.16 10.29
C THR A 39 -4.83 -7.08 9.81
N LEU A 40 -4.95 -6.71 8.54
CA LEU A 40 -4.15 -5.65 7.92
C LEU A 40 -4.87 -4.32 8.03
N VAL A 41 -4.17 -3.30 8.51
CA VAL A 41 -4.63 -1.91 8.52
C VAL A 41 -3.87 -1.15 7.44
N PHE A 42 -4.58 -0.75 6.37
CA PHE A 42 -3.98 -0.13 5.19
C PHE A 42 -4.04 1.39 5.25
N PHE A 43 -2.88 2.01 5.41
CA PHE A 43 -2.70 3.46 5.53
C PHE A 43 -2.65 4.14 4.16
N LYS A 44 -3.18 5.36 4.08
CA LYS A 44 -2.98 6.25 2.93
C LYS A 44 -1.74 7.10 3.10
N GLY A 45 -1.10 7.36 1.97
CA GLY A 45 0.17 8.06 1.85
C GLY A 45 1.32 7.08 1.63
N CYS A 46 2.12 7.32 0.60
CA CYS A 46 3.37 6.62 0.35
C CYS A 46 4.39 7.60 -0.22
N THR A 47 5.65 7.45 0.13
CA THR A 47 6.76 8.24 -0.43
C THR A 47 7.17 7.73 -1.80
N LEU A 48 6.97 6.44 -2.07
CA LEU A 48 7.30 5.82 -3.36
C LEU A 48 6.13 5.92 -4.37
N ARG A 49 6.49 5.72 -5.65
CA ARG A 49 5.57 5.65 -6.79
C ARG A 49 5.92 4.45 -7.67
N CYS A 50 5.97 3.26 -7.03
CA CYS A 50 6.30 2.02 -7.71
C CYS A 50 5.37 1.80 -8.90
N LEU A 51 5.92 1.50 -10.09
CA LEU A 51 5.11 1.30 -11.29
C LEU A 51 4.18 0.10 -11.19
N TRP A 52 4.54 -0.90 -10.39
CA TRP A 52 3.76 -2.13 -10.14
C TRP A 52 2.88 -2.06 -8.90
N CYS A 53 2.65 -0.88 -8.32
CA CYS A 53 1.98 -0.76 -7.03
C CYS A 53 0.67 -1.55 -6.96
N SER A 54 0.55 -2.45 -5.98
CA SER A 54 -0.65 -3.26 -5.77
C SER A 54 -1.78 -2.48 -5.09
N ASN A 55 -1.43 -1.37 -4.44
CA ASN A 55 -2.35 -0.52 -3.68
C ASN A 55 -2.23 0.96 -4.10
N PRO A 56 -2.53 1.30 -5.38
CA PRO A 56 -2.39 2.68 -5.86
C PRO A 56 -3.29 3.68 -5.11
N GLU A 57 -4.41 3.21 -4.54
CA GLU A 57 -5.27 3.99 -3.65
C GLU A 57 -4.61 4.34 -2.31
N GLY A 58 -3.52 3.65 -1.95
CA GLY A 58 -2.68 3.97 -0.80
C GLY A 58 -1.66 5.07 -1.06
N GLN A 59 -1.38 5.44 -2.32
CA GLN A 59 -0.32 6.39 -2.65
C GLN A 59 -0.61 7.83 -2.23
N ALA A 60 -1.83 8.31 -2.43
CA ALA A 60 -2.24 9.65 -2.02
C ALA A 60 -2.45 9.71 -0.50
N VAL A 61 -2.13 10.85 0.12
CA VAL A 61 -2.31 11.04 1.57
C VAL A 61 -3.78 11.26 1.94
N LEU A 62 -4.55 11.90 1.06
CA LEU A 62 -5.95 12.21 1.26
C LEU A 62 -6.85 11.11 0.67
N ALA A 63 -8.10 11.06 1.13
CA ALA A 63 -9.11 10.20 0.54
C ALA A 63 -9.30 10.48 -0.96
N GLU A 64 -9.66 9.45 -1.73
CA GLU A 64 -9.90 9.54 -3.17
C GLU A 64 -11.23 8.88 -3.52
N LEU A 65 -11.92 9.43 -4.50
CA LEU A 65 -13.11 8.80 -5.07
C LEU A 65 -12.68 7.66 -6.01
N LEU A 66 -13.24 6.47 -5.80
CA LEU A 66 -13.12 5.33 -6.70
C LEU A 66 -14.38 5.21 -7.55
N TYR A 67 -14.21 4.84 -8.81
CA TYR A 67 -15.29 4.57 -9.74
C TYR A 67 -15.08 3.23 -10.45
N ARG A 68 -16.01 2.29 -10.23
CA ARG A 68 -16.04 0.98 -10.90
C ARG A 68 -16.99 1.03 -12.10
N ALA A 69 -16.44 1.29 -13.28
CA ALA A 69 -17.22 1.48 -14.51
C ALA A 69 -18.11 0.28 -14.85
N LYS A 70 -17.62 -0.95 -14.61
CA LYS A 70 -18.35 -2.20 -14.83
C LYS A 70 -19.65 -2.34 -14.01
N ASP A 71 -19.69 -1.70 -12.84
CA ASP A 71 -20.84 -1.76 -11.94
C ASP A 71 -21.81 -0.58 -12.19
N CYS A 72 -21.49 0.34 -13.11
CA CYS A 72 -22.28 1.53 -13.38
C CYS A 72 -23.46 1.22 -14.31
N VAL A 73 -24.66 1.60 -13.90
CA VAL A 73 -25.90 1.46 -14.68
C VAL A 73 -26.34 2.77 -15.33
N SER A 74 -25.48 3.75 -15.46
CA SER A 74 -25.72 5.04 -16.14
C SER A 74 -26.94 5.84 -15.64
N CYS A 75 -27.35 5.66 -14.40
CA CYS A 75 -28.57 6.28 -13.85
C CYS A 75 -28.43 7.79 -13.58
N MET A 76 -27.27 8.39 -13.71
CA MET A 76 -26.92 9.81 -13.53
C MET A 76 -27.20 10.41 -12.13
N ARG A 77 -27.69 9.66 -11.15
CA ARG A 77 -27.97 10.17 -9.78
C ARG A 77 -26.75 10.80 -9.12
N CYS A 78 -25.53 10.29 -9.45
CA CYS A 78 -24.28 10.84 -8.94
C CYS A 78 -23.96 12.23 -9.52
N ALA A 79 -24.41 12.55 -10.73
CA ALA A 79 -24.28 13.90 -11.32
C ALA A 79 -25.26 14.87 -10.66
N GLU A 80 -26.50 14.48 -10.46
CA GLU A 80 -27.54 15.27 -9.78
C GLU A 80 -27.14 15.58 -8.33
N ALA A 81 -26.54 14.62 -7.62
CA ALA A 81 -26.10 14.76 -6.23
C ALA A 81 -24.77 15.52 -6.07
N CYS A 82 -24.04 15.81 -7.16
CA CYS A 82 -22.70 16.43 -7.06
C CYS A 82 -22.79 17.93 -6.84
N PRO A 83 -22.46 18.48 -5.65
CA PRO A 83 -22.58 19.92 -5.41
C PRO A 83 -21.54 20.73 -6.20
N ALA A 84 -20.45 20.12 -6.63
CA ALA A 84 -19.39 20.74 -7.41
C ALA A 84 -19.59 20.61 -8.94
N GLY A 85 -20.64 19.92 -9.41
CA GLY A 85 -20.85 19.67 -10.82
C GLY A 85 -19.74 18.83 -11.49
N ALA A 86 -18.96 18.09 -10.68
CA ALA A 86 -17.80 17.37 -11.15
C ALA A 86 -18.11 16.07 -11.91
N VAL A 87 -19.38 15.67 -12.01
CA VAL A 87 -19.79 14.43 -12.66
C VAL A 87 -20.64 14.72 -13.87
N SER A 88 -20.27 14.17 -15.02
CA SER A 88 -21.02 14.33 -16.29
C SER A 88 -21.17 12.98 -17.02
N PRO A 89 -22.09 12.86 -17.98
CA PRO A 89 -22.11 11.74 -18.90
C PRO A 89 -20.77 11.63 -19.63
N ALA A 90 -20.31 10.42 -19.88
CA ALA A 90 -19.18 10.24 -20.80
C ALA A 90 -19.62 10.69 -22.22
N SER A 91 -18.91 11.63 -22.80
CA SER A 91 -19.11 11.99 -24.20
C SER A 91 -18.75 10.78 -25.04
N VAL A 92 -19.68 10.31 -25.86
CA VAL A 92 -19.36 9.40 -26.96
C VAL A 92 -18.57 10.26 -27.94
N ASP A 93 -17.25 10.15 -27.90
CA ASP A 93 -16.40 10.82 -28.88
C ASP A 93 -16.69 10.21 -30.25
N SER A 94 -17.55 10.88 -31.00
CA SER A 94 -17.89 10.59 -32.39
C SER A 94 -16.74 11.07 -33.29
N SER A 95 -15.52 10.61 -33.02
CA SER A 95 -14.41 10.77 -33.95
C SER A 95 -14.67 9.83 -35.15
N PRO A 96 -14.98 10.36 -36.36
CA PRO A 96 -15.20 9.52 -37.52
C PRO A 96 -13.85 8.96 -37.96
N GLY A 97 -13.60 7.68 -37.75
CA GLY A 97 -12.47 7.02 -38.41
C GLY A 97 -11.81 5.84 -37.74
N VAL A 98 -12.11 5.51 -36.48
CA VAL A 98 -11.53 4.30 -35.85
C VAL A 98 -12.56 3.17 -35.88
N ARG A 99 -12.52 2.33 -36.92
CA ARG A 99 -13.21 1.03 -36.89
C ARG A 99 -12.48 0.13 -35.88
N PRO A 100 -13.16 -0.47 -34.87
CA PRO A 100 -12.55 -1.45 -34.02
C PRO A 100 -12.12 -2.66 -34.88
N SER A 101 -10.84 -2.93 -34.96
CA SER A 101 -10.35 -4.20 -35.51
C SER A 101 -10.80 -5.33 -34.58
N ARG A 102 -11.26 -6.44 -35.15
CA ARG A 102 -11.81 -7.61 -34.45
C ARG A 102 -10.85 -8.27 -33.45
N ASP A 103 -9.59 -7.89 -33.44
CA ASP A 103 -8.51 -8.49 -32.62
C ASP A 103 -8.08 -7.66 -31.42
N ARG A 104 -8.76 -6.54 -31.14
CA ARG A 104 -8.54 -5.73 -29.95
C ARG A 104 -9.81 -5.69 -29.10
N VAL A 105 -10.18 -6.83 -28.52
CA VAL A 105 -11.04 -6.87 -27.33
C VAL A 105 -10.18 -6.56 -26.10
N LEU A 106 -9.56 -5.41 -26.10
CA LEU A 106 -9.25 -4.72 -24.86
C LEU A 106 -10.60 -4.20 -24.37
N LEU A 107 -11.13 -4.83 -23.33
CA LEU A 107 -12.25 -4.35 -22.55
C LEU A 107 -11.84 -3.01 -21.91
N VAL A 108 -11.77 -1.96 -22.70
CA VAL A 108 -11.93 -0.60 -22.21
C VAL A 108 -13.40 -0.54 -21.82
N GLU A 109 -13.69 -0.79 -20.55
CA GLU A 109 -15.02 -0.65 -19.98
C GLU A 109 -15.51 0.75 -20.38
N ALA A 110 -16.49 0.83 -21.25
CA ALA A 110 -17.03 2.10 -21.72
C ALA A 110 -17.55 2.85 -20.48
N LYS A 111 -16.86 3.93 -20.10
CA LYS A 111 -17.26 4.75 -18.95
C LYS A 111 -18.63 5.34 -19.25
N SER A 112 -19.60 5.07 -18.40
CA SER A 112 -20.94 5.64 -18.52
C SER A 112 -21.01 7.08 -17.99
N VAL A 113 -20.10 7.41 -17.07
CA VAL A 113 -19.96 8.75 -16.47
C VAL A 113 -18.48 9.08 -16.30
N VAL A 114 -18.15 10.35 -16.36
CA VAL A 114 -16.80 10.89 -16.15
C VAL A 114 -16.82 11.75 -14.88
N THR A 115 -15.71 11.72 -14.15
CA THR A 115 -15.50 12.62 -13.01
C THR A 115 -14.38 13.60 -13.33
N ASP A 116 -14.67 14.87 -13.38
CA ASP A 116 -13.63 15.91 -13.41
C ASP A 116 -12.94 15.94 -12.03
N ARG A 117 -11.71 15.43 -12.00
CA ARG A 117 -10.91 15.35 -10.77
C ARG A 117 -10.45 16.71 -10.26
N THR A 118 -10.45 17.73 -11.11
CA THR A 118 -10.08 19.11 -10.72
C THR A 118 -11.20 19.81 -9.97
N LEU A 119 -12.45 19.48 -10.27
CA LEU A 119 -13.64 19.98 -9.60
C LEU A 119 -14.07 19.12 -8.40
N CYS A 120 -13.71 17.84 -8.39
CA CYS A 120 -14.14 16.89 -7.37
C CYS A 120 -13.49 17.18 -6.01
N THR A 121 -14.28 17.58 -5.02
CA THR A 121 -13.84 17.84 -3.64
C THR A 121 -13.83 16.58 -2.75
N VAL A 122 -14.09 15.40 -3.31
CA VAL A 122 -14.22 14.12 -2.58
C VAL A 122 -15.22 14.19 -1.42
N CYS A 123 -16.27 15.00 -1.55
CA CYS A 123 -17.29 15.20 -0.50
C CYS A 123 -18.14 13.94 -0.20
N GLY A 124 -18.10 12.93 -1.08
CA GLY A 124 -18.83 11.67 -0.92
C GLY A 124 -20.32 11.69 -1.27
N ALA A 125 -20.92 12.84 -1.62
CA ALA A 125 -22.37 12.95 -1.90
C ALA A 125 -22.86 11.97 -2.99
N CYS A 126 -22.00 11.61 -3.95
CA CYS A 126 -22.29 10.66 -5.02
C CYS A 126 -22.30 9.18 -4.57
N VAL A 127 -21.79 8.87 -3.37
CA VAL A 127 -21.67 7.47 -2.89
C VAL A 127 -23.03 6.89 -2.44
N PRO A 128 -23.78 7.50 -1.50
CA PRO A 128 -25.02 6.93 -1.00
C PRO A 128 -26.13 6.89 -2.05
N VAL A 129 -26.05 7.72 -3.10
CA VAL A 129 -27.05 7.75 -4.17
C VAL A 129 -26.76 6.75 -5.31
N CYS A 130 -25.59 6.09 -5.29
CA CYS A 130 -25.22 5.10 -6.29
C CYS A 130 -25.88 3.74 -5.95
N PRO A 131 -26.88 3.26 -6.72
CA PRO A 131 -27.63 2.07 -6.35
C PRO A 131 -26.82 0.78 -6.45
N THR A 132 -25.76 0.77 -7.25
CA THR A 132 -24.88 -0.39 -7.46
C THR A 132 -23.58 -0.32 -6.66
N GLY A 133 -23.35 0.78 -5.92
CA GLY A 133 -22.08 1.00 -5.23
C GLY A 133 -20.89 1.19 -6.17
N ALA A 134 -21.13 1.53 -7.45
CA ALA A 134 -20.05 1.80 -8.40
C ALA A 134 -19.12 2.95 -7.96
N ARG A 135 -19.57 3.83 -7.07
CA ARG A 135 -18.80 4.91 -6.47
C ARG A 135 -18.55 4.66 -5.00
N THR A 136 -17.29 4.73 -4.60
CA THR A 136 -16.86 4.56 -3.21
C THR A 136 -15.73 5.54 -2.88
N ILE A 137 -15.46 5.76 -1.60
CA ILE A 137 -14.31 6.56 -1.15
C ILE A 137 -13.25 5.62 -0.61
N ALA A 138 -12.04 5.71 -1.14
CA ALA A 138 -10.85 5.10 -0.56
C ALA A 138 -10.24 6.07 0.45
N GLY A 139 -10.38 5.74 1.72
CA GLY A 139 -9.83 6.50 2.82
C GLY A 139 -10.90 7.08 3.75
N ARG A 140 -10.81 6.70 5.01
CA ARG A 140 -11.58 7.23 6.13
C ARG A 140 -10.62 7.66 7.22
N THR A 141 -10.80 8.86 7.76
CA THR A 141 -10.06 9.28 8.95
C THR A 141 -10.51 8.44 10.14
N MET A 142 -9.54 7.82 10.81
CA MET A 142 -9.76 6.97 11.98
C MET A 142 -8.81 7.35 13.11
N THR A 143 -9.22 7.11 14.34
CA THR A 143 -8.36 7.04 15.52
C THR A 143 -7.74 5.64 15.65
N ALA A 144 -6.66 5.52 16.42
CA ALA A 144 -6.04 4.22 16.70
C ALA A 144 -7.00 3.28 17.46
N LEU A 145 -7.88 3.83 18.31
CA LEU A 145 -8.91 3.06 19.02
C LEU A 145 -9.95 2.45 18.04
N GLU A 146 -10.44 3.24 17.08
CA GLU A 146 -11.38 2.70 16.05
C GLU A 146 -10.73 1.61 15.18
N ALA A 147 -9.42 1.70 14.92
CA ALA A 147 -8.68 0.66 14.23
C ALA A 147 -8.52 -0.60 15.11
N LEU A 148 -8.22 -0.43 16.40
CA LEU A 148 -8.15 -1.51 17.36
C LEU A 148 -9.49 -2.26 17.48
N ASP A 149 -10.61 -1.56 17.53
CA ASP A 149 -11.95 -2.19 17.57
C ASP A 149 -12.20 -3.14 16.39
N ALA A 150 -11.62 -2.83 15.22
CA ALA A 150 -11.68 -3.73 14.07
C ALA A 150 -10.73 -4.93 14.22
N VAL A 151 -9.54 -4.72 14.75
CA VAL A 151 -8.52 -5.75 15.02
C VAL A 151 -9.03 -6.75 16.05
N LEU A 152 -9.63 -6.30 17.15
CA LEU A 152 -10.11 -7.15 18.25
C LEU A 152 -11.21 -8.14 17.82
N LYS A 153 -11.91 -7.89 16.71
CA LYS A 153 -12.90 -8.84 16.17
C LYS A 153 -12.30 -10.18 15.76
N ASP A 154 -10.98 -10.24 15.54
CA ASP A 154 -10.26 -11.43 15.10
C ASP A 154 -9.36 -12.02 16.19
N GLU A 155 -9.45 -11.55 17.44
CA GLU A 155 -8.58 -11.97 18.55
C GLU A 155 -8.52 -13.50 18.73
N VAL A 156 -9.64 -14.20 18.54
CA VAL A 156 -9.70 -15.68 18.63
C VAL A 156 -8.79 -16.34 17.58
N PHE A 157 -8.74 -15.78 16.37
CA PHE A 157 -7.89 -16.31 15.30
C PHE A 157 -6.41 -16.09 15.61
N TYR A 158 -6.06 -14.93 16.17
CA TYR A 158 -4.66 -14.63 16.54
C TYR A 158 -4.13 -15.58 17.61
N ARG A 159 -4.91 -15.84 18.66
CA ARG A 159 -4.51 -16.77 19.74
C ARG A 159 -4.24 -18.18 19.21
N ASN A 160 -5.00 -18.65 18.21
CA ASN A 160 -4.90 -19.99 17.68
C ASN A 160 -3.80 -20.15 16.62
N SER A 161 -3.41 -19.06 15.95
CA SER A 161 -2.48 -19.10 14.82
C SER A 161 -1.12 -18.44 15.11
N GLY A 162 -0.98 -17.75 16.24
CA GLY A 162 0.18 -16.87 16.49
C GLY A 162 0.16 -15.59 15.62
N GLY A 163 -1.00 -15.25 15.07
CA GLY A 163 -1.19 -14.09 14.21
C GLY A 163 -1.38 -12.78 14.96
N GLY A 164 -1.89 -11.76 14.27
CA GLY A 164 -2.08 -10.45 14.90
C GLY A 164 -2.45 -9.34 13.94
N VAL A 165 -1.97 -8.13 14.21
CA VAL A 165 -2.18 -6.96 13.36
C VAL A 165 -0.94 -6.65 12.53
N THR A 166 -1.14 -6.25 11.25
CA THR A 166 -0.09 -5.69 10.40
C THR A 166 -0.50 -4.29 9.95
N ALA A 167 0.36 -3.30 10.22
CA ALA A 167 0.26 -1.98 9.62
C ALA A 167 0.92 -2.01 8.24
N SER A 168 0.15 -1.72 7.18
CA SER A 168 0.56 -1.80 5.77
C SER A 168 -0.13 -0.70 4.95
N GLY A 169 -0.19 -0.83 3.62
CA GLY A 169 -0.97 0.03 2.73
C GLY A 169 -0.13 0.84 1.76
N GLY A 170 -0.02 2.15 1.99
CA GLY A 170 1.00 3.00 1.38
C GLY A 170 2.31 2.85 2.15
N GLU A 171 2.56 3.80 3.09
CA GLU A 171 3.69 3.72 4.02
C GLU A 171 3.16 4.07 5.43
N PRO A 172 2.98 3.09 6.30
CA PRO A 172 2.40 3.32 7.64
C PRO A 172 3.28 4.22 8.51
N LEU A 173 4.60 4.21 8.29
CA LEU A 173 5.55 5.03 9.03
C LEU A 173 5.50 6.53 8.70
N LEU A 174 4.64 6.95 7.76
CA LEU A 174 4.22 8.34 7.63
C LEU A 174 3.26 8.79 8.76
N ARG A 175 2.76 7.85 9.55
CA ARG A 175 1.87 8.07 10.71
C ARG A 175 2.39 7.36 11.96
N PRO A 176 3.67 7.56 12.36
CA PRO A 176 4.32 6.75 13.38
C PRO A 176 3.62 6.85 14.74
N VAL A 177 3.07 8.02 15.10
CA VAL A 177 2.34 8.21 16.37
C VAL A 177 1.07 7.36 16.41
N PHE A 178 0.31 7.29 15.29
CA PHE A 178 -0.88 6.44 15.20
C PHE A 178 -0.51 4.95 15.27
N VAL A 179 0.52 4.52 14.54
CA VAL A 179 0.99 3.12 14.56
C VAL A 179 1.43 2.73 15.96
N ARG A 180 2.19 3.60 16.64
CA ARG A 180 2.60 3.38 18.04
C ARG A 180 1.39 3.19 18.94
N GLU A 181 0.40 4.10 18.90
CA GLU A 181 -0.81 4.03 19.76
C GLU A 181 -1.59 2.74 19.49
N LEU A 182 -1.78 2.36 18.21
CA LEU A 182 -2.45 1.11 17.84
C LEU A 182 -1.69 -0.11 18.39
N PHE A 183 -0.38 -0.14 18.22
CA PHE A 183 0.46 -1.28 18.62
C PHE A 183 0.63 -1.39 20.15
N GLU A 184 0.71 -0.26 20.85
CA GLU A 184 0.72 -0.24 22.31
C GLU A 184 -0.58 -0.87 22.86
N MET A 185 -1.73 -0.47 22.35
CA MET A 185 -3.02 -1.05 22.73
C MET A 185 -3.15 -2.51 22.31
N ALA A 186 -2.77 -2.88 21.08
CA ALA A 186 -2.80 -4.27 20.62
C ALA A 186 -1.90 -5.19 21.46
N GLY A 187 -0.71 -4.69 21.83
CA GLY A 187 0.23 -5.40 22.73
C GLY A 187 -0.34 -5.63 24.13
N ALA A 188 -1.15 -4.70 24.67
CA ALA A 188 -1.85 -4.89 25.95
C ALA A 188 -2.87 -6.05 25.90
N HIS A 189 -3.34 -6.43 24.69
CA HIS A 189 -4.18 -7.61 24.44
C HIS A 189 -3.37 -8.87 24.08
N GLY A 190 -2.03 -8.81 24.10
CA GLY A 190 -1.17 -9.93 23.71
C GLY A 190 -1.19 -10.23 22.22
N ILE A 191 -1.59 -9.27 21.36
CA ILE A 191 -1.67 -9.41 19.91
C ILE A 191 -0.30 -9.10 19.31
N HIS A 192 0.21 -9.99 18.45
CA HIS A 192 1.44 -9.81 17.70
C HIS A 192 1.32 -8.66 16.68
N ARG A 193 2.35 -7.80 16.56
CA ARG A 193 2.34 -6.54 15.81
C ARG A 193 3.43 -6.54 14.76
N ALA A 194 3.04 -6.45 13.50
CA ALA A 194 3.97 -6.35 12.37
C ALA A 194 3.79 -5.04 11.60
N ILE A 195 4.86 -4.55 11.02
CA ILE A 195 4.85 -3.42 10.09
C ILE A 195 5.37 -3.91 8.73
N GLU A 196 4.62 -3.66 7.67
CA GLU A 196 5.11 -3.74 6.30
C GLU A 196 5.50 -2.33 5.85
N THR A 197 6.78 -2.12 5.51
CA THR A 197 7.32 -0.81 5.19
C THR A 197 8.33 -0.86 4.05
N CYS A 198 8.34 0.20 3.22
CA CYS A 198 9.43 0.42 2.27
C CYS A 198 10.63 1.13 2.91
N GLY A 199 10.56 1.56 4.16
CA GLY A 199 11.63 2.20 4.90
C GLY A 199 12.08 3.58 4.39
N HIS A 200 11.40 4.17 3.39
CA HIS A 200 11.75 5.49 2.86
C HIS A 200 11.09 6.61 3.68
N VAL A 201 11.47 6.70 4.95
CA VAL A 201 10.98 7.68 5.94
C VAL A 201 12.14 8.19 6.80
N PRO A 202 12.01 9.34 7.49
CA PRO A 202 12.97 9.73 8.51
C PRO A 202 13.12 8.65 9.59
N TRP A 203 14.33 8.46 10.10
CA TRP A 203 14.60 7.43 11.10
C TRP A 203 13.75 7.59 12.37
N GLU A 204 13.47 8.81 12.77
CA GLU A 204 12.62 9.14 13.94
C GLU A 204 11.23 8.50 13.83
N SER A 205 10.73 8.27 12.61
CA SER A 205 9.49 7.54 12.39
C SER A 205 9.62 6.07 12.75
N VAL A 206 10.73 5.44 12.38
CA VAL A 206 11.04 4.05 12.75
C VAL A 206 11.25 3.93 14.25
N GLU A 207 12.08 4.80 14.82
CA GLU A 207 12.40 4.82 16.25
C GLU A 207 11.15 4.97 17.14
N THR A 208 10.15 5.76 16.67
CA THR A 208 8.88 5.96 17.37
C THR A 208 8.09 4.65 17.56
N VAL A 209 8.16 3.72 16.60
CA VAL A 209 7.37 2.47 16.61
C VAL A 209 8.17 1.25 17.05
N LEU A 210 9.50 1.33 16.99
CA LEU A 210 10.41 0.22 17.26
C LEU A 210 10.13 -0.53 18.57
N PRO A 211 9.91 0.13 19.73
CA PRO A 211 9.63 -0.58 20.98
C PRO A 211 8.28 -1.32 21.03
N PHE A 212 7.41 -1.06 20.06
CA PHE A 212 6.04 -1.58 20.03
C PHE A 212 5.82 -2.56 18.87
N THR A 213 6.86 -2.87 18.09
CA THR A 213 6.78 -3.72 16.89
C THR A 213 7.50 -5.04 17.13
N ASP A 214 6.83 -6.15 16.86
CA ASP A 214 7.39 -7.49 17.03
C ASP A 214 8.10 -7.97 15.76
N LEU A 215 7.67 -7.49 14.55
CA LEU A 215 8.24 -7.91 13.27
C LEU A 215 8.19 -6.77 12.25
N PHE A 216 9.30 -6.55 11.55
CA PHE A 216 9.37 -5.69 10.38
C PHE A 216 9.43 -6.53 9.09
N LEU A 217 8.40 -6.43 8.26
CA LEU A 217 8.39 -6.89 6.88
C LEU A 217 8.94 -5.75 6.02
N TYR A 218 10.23 -5.83 5.70
CA TYR A 218 10.96 -4.70 5.13
C TYR A 218 11.17 -4.87 3.63
N ASP A 219 10.57 -3.99 2.86
CA ASP A 219 10.63 -4.03 1.40
C ASP A 219 11.97 -3.54 0.85
N LEU A 220 12.80 -4.41 0.32
CA LEU A 220 14.02 -4.10 -0.39
C LEU A 220 13.87 -4.42 -1.89
N LYS A 221 13.67 -3.38 -2.69
CA LYS A 221 13.20 -3.56 -4.06
C LYS A 221 14.33 -3.69 -5.09
N HIS A 222 15.43 -2.96 -4.92
CA HIS A 222 16.62 -3.02 -5.79
C HIS A 222 17.85 -2.41 -5.10
N MET A 223 19.04 -2.94 -5.39
CA MET A 223 20.30 -2.41 -4.82
C MET A 223 20.86 -1.22 -5.59
N ASP A 224 20.67 -1.16 -6.92
CA ASP A 224 21.12 -0.03 -7.74
C ASP A 224 20.21 1.19 -7.52
N PRO A 225 20.74 2.35 -7.06
CA PRO A 225 19.93 3.54 -6.76
C PRO A 225 19.30 4.17 -8.00
N GLY A 226 19.95 4.09 -9.16
CA GLY A 226 19.43 4.65 -10.41
C GLY A 226 18.27 3.82 -10.96
N VAL A 227 18.38 2.49 -10.88
CA VAL A 227 17.28 1.59 -11.24
C VAL A 227 16.12 1.79 -10.28
N HIS A 228 16.39 1.81 -8.96
CA HIS A 228 15.35 2.05 -7.95
C HIS A 228 14.62 3.38 -8.20
N LEU A 229 15.36 4.48 -8.42
CA LEU A 229 14.77 5.80 -8.71
C LEU A 229 13.84 5.77 -9.93
N ARG A 230 14.27 5.12 -11.02
CA ARG A 230 13.49 5.07 -12.26
C ARG A 230 12.15 4.37 -12.10
N PHE A 231 12.07 3.32 -11.29
CA PHE A 231 10.88 2.49 -11.14
C PHE A 231 10.01 2.82 -9.93
N THR A 232 10.55 3.55 -8.95
CA THR A 232 9.83 3.89 -7.71
C THR A 232 9.74 5.40 -7.45
N ALA A 233 10.35 6.22 -8.32
CA ALA A 233 10.49 7.67 -8.20
C ALA A 233 11.36 8.16 -7.02
N MET A 234 12.03 7.27 -6.29
CA MET A 234 12.94 7.61 -5.19
C MET A 234 14.20 6.75 -5.24
N GLY A 235 15.33 7.28 -4.75
CA GLY A 235 16.55 6.50 -4.51
C GLY A 235 16.39 5.56 -3.32
N ASN A 236 17.32 4.62 -3.16
CA ASN A 236 17.27 3.60 -2.10
C ASN A 236 18.24 3.86 -0.93
N SER A 237 19.04 4.91 -0.96
CA SER A 237 20.06 5.14 0.09
C SER A 237 19.46 5.23 1.50
N LEU A 238 18.37 5.99 1.66
CA LEU A 238 17.66 6.10 2.94
C LEU A 238 17.06 4.76 3.37
N ILE A 239 16.56 3.95 2.40
CA ILE A 239 16.01 2.62 2.67
C ILE A 239 17.09 1.67 3.22
N LEU A 240 18.26 1.66 2.59
CA LEU A 240 19.40 0.83 3.00
C LEU A 240 19.96 1.26 4.36
N ASP A 241 20.09 2.58 4.59
CA ASP A 241 20.54 3.14 5.87
C ASP A 241 19.58 2.77 7.01
N ASN A 242 18.27 2.97 6.81
CA ASN A 242 17.27 2.61 7.79
C ASN A 242 17.24 1.09 8.09
N LEU A 243 17.41 0.24 7.07
CA LEU A 243 17.48 -1.20 7.27
C LEU A 243 18.72 -1.60 8.10
N GLY A 244 19.88 -0.98 7.83
CA GLY A 244 21.09 -1.20 8.64
C GLY A 244 20.90 -0.79 10.09
N ARG A 245 20.33 0.39 10.35
CA ARG A 245 20.04 0.88 11.70
C ARG A 245 19.01 0.02 12.44
N LEU A 246 18.00 -0.47 11.70
CA LEU A 246 16.98 -1.36 12.26
C LEU A 246 17.60 -2.71 12.67
N ASP A 247 18.51 -3.26 11.87
CA ASP A 247 19.26 -4.47 12.18
C ASP A 247 20.18 -4.28 13.40
N GLU A 248 20.89 -3.14 13.48
CA GLU A 248 21.72 -2.79 14.64
C GLU A 248 20.91 -2.68 15.94
N SER A 249 19.66 -2.26 15.87
CA SER A 249 18.75 -2.16 17.02
C SER A 249 18.31 -3.52 17.58
N GLY A 250 18.55 -4.62 16.83
CA GLY A 250 18.14 -5.97 17.21
C GLY A 250 16.68 -6.29 16.92
N ALA A 251 16.01 -5.51 16.07
CA ALA A 251 14.65 -5.78 15.62
C ALA A 251 14.55 -7.10 14.85
N GLU A 252 13.42 -7.78 14.96
CA GLU A 252 13.10 -8.92 14.08
C GLU A 252 12.71 -8.43 12.70
N ILE A 253 13.41 -8.90 11.66
CA ILE A 253 13.27 -8.41 10.28
C ILE A 253 13.12 -9.58 9.33
N VAL A 254 12.15 -9.48 8.42
CA VAL A 254 12.10 -10.27 7.19
C VAL A 254 12.19 -9.30 6.02
N VAL A 255 13.13 -9.54 5.11
CA VAL A 255 13.31 -8.70 3.91
C VAL A 255 12.38 -9.21 2.81
N ARG A 256 11.50 -8.36 2.31
CA ARG A 256 10.57 -8.65 1.23
C ARG A 256 11.07 -8.08 -0.09
N VAL A 257 11.07 -8.90 -1.12
CA VAL A 257 11.57 -8.53 -2.46
C VAL A 257 10.50 -8.87 -3.51
N PRO A 258 9.73 -7.87 -3.96
CA PRO A 258 8.83 -8.08 -5.08
C PRO A 258 9.66 -8.33 -6.36
N LEU A 259 9.44 -9.49 -7.01
CA LEU A 259 10.11 -9.86 -8.25
C LEU A 259 9.32 -9.31 -9.44
N ILE A 260 9.80 -8.22 -10.04
CA ILE A 260 9.09 -7.46 -11.05
C ILE A 260 9.76 -7.61 -12.42
N PRO A 261 9.00 -7.96 -13.49
CA PRO A 261 9.53 -8.04 -14.83
C PRO A 261 10.26 -6.76 -15.26
N ALA A 262 11.42 -6.90 -15.91
CA ALA A 262 12.28 -5.82 -16.39
C ALA A 262 12.86 -4.89 -15.31
N PHE A 263 12.62 -5.16 -14.03
CA PHE A 263 13.14 -4.37 -12.91
C PHE A 263 14.24 -5.11 -12.15
N ASN A 264 13.91 -6.26 -11.55
CA ASN A 264 14.82 -7.04 -10.72
C ASN A 264 14.70 -8.57 -10.97
N ASP A 265 14.33 -8.94 -12.20
CA ASP A 265 14.12 -10.31 -12.64
C ASP A 265 15.41 -11.01 -13.15
N ARG A 266 16.58 -10.46 -12.81
CA ARG A 266 17.88 -11.03 -13.15
C ARG A 266 18.54 -11.65 -11.94
N VAL A 267 19.29 -12.74 -12.16
CA VAL A 267 20.07 -13.43 -11.11
C VAL A 267 21.01 -12.48 -10.37
N GLY A 268 21.62 -11.52 -11.10
CA GLY A 268 22.51 -10.51 -10.50
C GLY A 268 21.82 -9.64 -9.46
N ASP A 269 20.57 -9.28 -9.70
CA ASP A 269 19.80 -8.38 -8.84
C ASP A 269 19.45 -9.05 -7.50
N VAL A 270 18.90 -10.27 -7.55
CA VAL A 270 18.56 -11.03 -6.34
C VAL A 270 19.80 -11.43 -5.54
N ARG A 271 20.91 -11.76 -6.23
CA ARG A 271 22.19 -12.03 -5.55
C ARG A 271 22.76 -10.79 -4.86
N ALA A 272 22.60 -9.60 -5.43
CA ALA A 272 23.03 -8.36 -4.80
C ALA A 272 22.25 -8.10 -3.49
N ILE A 273 20.92 -8.29 -3.51
CA ILE A 273 20.07 -8.20 -2.31
C ILE A 273 20.49 -9.25 -1.28
N ALA A 274 20.66 -10.51 -1.69
CA ALA A 274 21.08 -11.59 -0.79
C ALA A 274 22.45 -11.34 -0.14
N ARG A 275 23.42 -10.79 -0.87
CA ARG A 275 24.72 -10.39 -0.27
C ARG A 275 24.55 -9.28 0.75
N PHE A 276 23.70 -8.30 0.46
CA PHE A 276 23.44 -7.20 1.39
C PHE A 276 22.78 -7.72 2.68
N THR A 277 21.75 -8.55 2.60
CA THR A 277 21.11 -9.14 3.79
C THR A 277 22.07 -9.98 4.61
N MET A 278 22.97 -10.73 3.96
CA MET A 278 24.01 -11.51 4.65
C MET A 278 25.13 -10.66 5.27
N SER A 279 25.28 -9.39 4.87
CA SER A 279 26.21 -8.45 5.51
C SER A 279 25.61 -7.80 6.78
N LEU A 280 24.32 -7.89 6.98
CA LEU A 280 23.65 -7.44 8.20
C LEU A 280 23.95 -8.40 9.37
N LYS A 281 23.88 -7.87 10.60
CA LYS A 281 24.23 -8.61 11.81
C LYS A 281 23.28 -9.80 12.06
N SER A 282 21.96 -9.58 11.91
CA SER A 282 20.94 -10.60 12.12
C SER A 282 20.83 -11.60 10.97
N ARG A 283 21.34 -11.24 9.77
CA ARG A 283 21.22 -12.01 8.53
C ARG A 283 19.76 -12.38 8.25
N PRO A 284 18.87 -11.40 8.10
CA PRO A 284 17.44 -11.65 7.97
C PRO A 284 17.11 -12.56 6.78
N GLY A 285 16.03 -13.35 6.93
CA GLY A 285 15.46 -14.13 5.84
C GLY A 285 14.94 -13.22 4.73
N ILE A 286 14.82 -13.79 3.53
CA ILE A 286 14.29 -13.10 2.35
C ILE A 286 13.03 -13.80 1.89
N GLU A 287 11.93 -13.05 1.74
CA GLU A 287 10.72 -13.48 1.05
C GLU A 287 10.69 -12.87 -0.35
N LEU A 288 10.79 -13.71 -1.38
CA LEU A 288 10.64 -13.31 -2.77
C LEU A 288 9.15 -13.38 -3.13
N LEU A 289 8.58 -12.25 -3.57
CA LEU A 289 7.16 -12.10 -3.86
C LEU A 289 6.95 -12.00 -5.38
N PRO A 290 6.36 -12.99 -6.05
CA PRO A 290 6.11 -12.93 -7.48
C PRO A 290 5.22 -11.76 -7.86
N TYR A 291 5.54 -11.11 -8.99
CA TYR A 291 4.69 -10.08 -9.57
C TYR A 291 3.31 -10.63 -9.91
N HIS A 292 2.29 -9.84 -9.59
CA HIS A 292 0.89 -10.11 -9.93
C HIS A 292 0.20 -8.83 -10.45
N VAL A 293 -0.88 -9.01 -11.20
CA VAL A 293 -1.62 -7.91 -11.85
C VAL A 293 -2.85 -7.45 -11.05
N LEU A 294 -2.99 -7.84 -9.78
CA LEU A 294 -4.17 -7.54 -8.95
C LEU A 294 -4.40 -6.04 -8.74
N GLY A 295 -3.32 -5.23 -8.78
CA GLY A 295 -3.41 -3.77 -8.70
C GLY A 295 -4.06 -3.11 -9.92
N ARG A 296 -4.02 -3.75 -11.10
CA ARG A 296 -4.47 -3.18 -12.38
C ARG A 296 -5.90 -2.61 -12.33
N SER A 297 -6.85 -3.37 -11.79
CA SER A 297 -8.24 -2.91 -11.67
C SER A 297 -8.38 -1.71 -10.75
N LYS A 298 -7.54 -1.60 -9.73
CA LYS A 298 -7.54 -0.47 -8.78
C LYS A 298 -7.07 0.83 -9.44
N TYR A 299 -6.10 0.76 -10.38
CA TYR A 299 -5.73 1.91 -11.21
C TYR A 299 -6.92 2.39 -12.04
N HIS A 300 -7.66 1.48 -12.68
CA HIS A 300 -8.86 1.84 -13.43
C HIS A 300 -9.94 2.47 -12.53
N HIS A 301 -10.11 1.98 -11.29
CA HIS A 301 -11.05 2.59 -10.33
C HIS A 301 -10.64 4.02 -9.93
N LEU A 302 -9.35 4.32 -9.96
CA LEU A 302 -8.80 5.67 -9.78
C LEU A 302 -8.81 6.50 -11.06
N GLU A 303 -9.27 5.92 -12.19
CA GLU A 303 -9.22 6.53 -13.52
C GLU A 303 -7.79 6.88 -13.96
N LYS A 304 -6.83 6.04 -13.58
CA LYS A 304 -5.40 6.11 -13.93
C LYS A 304 -5.02 4.98 -14.87
N GLU A 305 -4.04 5.22 -15.73
CA GLU A 305 -3.41 4.16 -16.53
C GLU A 305 -2.54 3.27 -15.63
N TYR A 306 -2.52 1.97 -15.93
CA TYR A 306 -1.63 1.04 -15.22
C TYR A 306 -0.24 1.07 -15.85
N PRO A 307 0.82 1.50 -15.12
CA PRO A 307 2.13 1.71 -15.74
C PRO A 307 2.81 0.43 -16.23
N MET A 308 2.39 -0.75 -15.69
CA MET A 308 2.92 -2.06 -16.08
C MET A 308 2.03 -2.77 -17.12
N GLU A 309 1.20 -2.02 -17.87
CA GLU A 309 0.38 -2.59 -18.94
C GLU A 309 1.27 -3.30 -19.97
N GLY A 310 0.88 -4.52 -20.38
CA GLY A 310 1.66 -5.35 -21.30
C GLY A 310 2.77 -6.19 -20.67
N HIS A 311 3.09 -6.02 -19.37
CA HIS A 311 4.00 -6.91 -18.68
C HIS A 311 3.25 -8.15 -18.17
N GLY A 312 3.74 -9.34 -18.57
CA GLY A 312 3.21 -10.63 -18.11
C GLY A 312 3.78 -11.04 -16.74
N LEU A 313 3.24 -12.12 -16.18
CA LEU A 313 3.80 -12.77 -15.00
C LEU A 313 5.16 -13.39 -15.33
N LEU A 314 6.04 -13.48 -14.35
CA LEU A 314 7.29 -14.22 -14.50
C LEU A 314 6.99 -15.73 -14.58
N PRO A 315 7.59 -16.45 -15.55
CA PRO A 315 7.47 -17.90 -15.62
C PRO A 315 8.01 -18.59 -14.36
N MET A 316 7.41 -19.71 -13.95
CA MET A 316 7.82 -20.47 -12.76
C MET A 316 9.31 -20.86 -12.81
N GLU A 317 9.79 -21.30 -13.96
CA GLU A 317 11.23 -21.59 -14.17
C GLU A 317 12.13 -20.39 -13.85
N THR A 318 11.70 -19.17 -14.21
CA THR A 318 12.44 -17.94 -13.85
C THR A 318 12.41 -17.71 -12.35
N LEU A 319 11.26 -17.87 -11.71
CA LEU A 319 11.13 -17.71 -10.24
C LEU A 319 12.01 -18.71 -9.51
N GLU A 320 11.97 -19.99 -9.88
CA GLU A 320 12.81 -21.05 -9.29
C GLU A 320 14.31 -20.76 -9.44
N ARG A 321 14.73 -20.28 -10.61
CA ARG A 321 16.11 -19.87 -10.86
C ARG A 321 16.52 -18.70 -9.98
N LEU A 322 15.67 -17.69 -9.78
CA LEU A 322 15.93 -16.53 -8.92
C LEU A 322 16.02 -16.94 -7.46
N VAL A 323 15.09 -17.77 -6.99
CA VAL A 323 15.11 -18.34 -5.63
C VAL A 323 16.38 -19.14 -5.38
N SER A 324 16.75 -20.03 -6.29
CA SER A 324 17.97 -20.83 -6.17
C SER A 324 19.22 -19.94 -6.07
N ALA A 325 19.30 -18.93 -6.94
CA ALA A 325 20.41 -17.98 -6.93
C ALA A 325 20.51 -17.14 -5.66
N ALA A 326 19.39 -16.79 -5.04
CA ALA A 326 19.38 -16.09 -3.76
C ALA A 326 19.73 -17.04 -2.61
N ARG A 327 19.23 -18.29 -2.61
CA ARG A 327 19.51 -19.33 -1.59
C ARG A 327 20.98 -19.75 -1.54
N GLU A 328 21.71 -19.73 -2.65
CA GLU A 328 23.15 -19.97 -2.68
C GLU A 328 23.91 -19.00 -1.76
N ILE A 329 23.37 -17.82 -1.48
CA ILE A 329 23.99 -16.77 -0.68
C ILE A 329 23.29 -16.65 0.68
N ASN A 330 21.97 -16.54 0.71
CA ASN A 330 21.16 -16.51 1.92
C ASN A 330 20.24 -17.75 1.95
N PRO A 331 20.60 -18.80 2.71
CA PRO A 331 19.83 -20.06 2.78
C PRO A 331 18.37 -19.85 3.29
N ASN A 332 18.11 -18.78 4.04
CA ASN A 332 16.79 -18.44 4.56
C ASN A 332 15.94 -17.65 3.55
N THR A 333 16.08 -17.96 2.25
CA THR A 333 15.27 -17.35 1.18
C THR A 333 14.08 -18.25 0.86
N THR A 334 12.88 -17.68 0.86
CA THR A 334 11.62 -18.35 0.47
C THR A 334 11.01 -17.72 -0.77
N LEU A 335 10.10 -18.42 -1.42
CA LEU A 335 9.21 -17.91 -2.45
C LEU A 335 7.80 -17.98 -1.88
N GLU A 336 7.16 -16.85 -1.74
CA GLU A 336 5.78 -16.75 -1.31
C GLU A 336 4.87 -16.74 -2.55
N ILE A 337 3.98 -17.74 -2.67
CA ILE A 337 3.08 -17.91 -3.83
C ILE A 337 1.62 -17.78 -3.39
#